data_eb1479af2212f07548278ac3822979c3
#
_entry.id   eb1479af2212f07548278ac3822979c3
#
_cell.length_a   1.000
_cell.length_b   1.000
_cell.length_c   1.000
_cell.angle_alpha   90.00
_cell.angle_beta   90.00
_cell.angle_gamma   90.00
#
_symmetry.space_group_name_H-M   'P 1'
#
loop_
_entity.id
_entity.type
_entity.pdbx_description
1 polymer ?
#
loop_
_entity_poly.entity_id
_entity_poly.type
_entity_poly.pdbx_seq_one_letter_code
_entity_poly.pdbx_strand_id
1 'polypeptide(L)'
;MPEFTNDLTHDDLALLLLLAEKRSLTRSAMTLAWSTPKASHRLNHARALIGDELFVRSGNSLVPTKRMEALVPTMRRALEAPAGIFADAGF
;
A
#
# COMPACT_ATOMS: atom_id res chain seq x y z
N MET A 1 -10.23 2.18 -16.05
CA MET A 1 -9.25 2.77 -15.19
C MET A 1 -9.39 2.21 -13.78
N PRO A 2 -8.30 1.90 -13.19
CA PRO A 2 -8.37 1.27 -11.87
C PRO A 2 -8.87 2.27 -10.84
N GLU A 3 -9.95 1.90 -10.22
CA GLU A 3 -10.59 2.79 -9.26
C GLU A 3 -9.90 2.79 -7.90
N PHE A 4 -9.00 1.80 -7.68
CA PHE A 4 -8.38 1.73 -6.37
C PHE A 4 -7.53 2.96 -6.06
N THR A 5 -7.04 3.66 -7.10
CA THR A 5 -6.24 4.85 -6.87
C THR A 5 -7.07 6.01 -6.35
N ASN A 6 -8.38 5.97 -6.54
CA ASN A 6 -9.27 7.00 -6.01
C ASN A 6 -9.67 6.71 -4.57
N ASP A 7 -9.63 5.44 -4.19
CA ASP A 7 -10.08 5.03 -2.86
C ASP A 7 -8.94 4.77 -1.90
N LEU A 8 -7.73 4.61 -2.43
CA LEU A 8 -6.55 4.45 -1.59
C LEU A 8 -5.87 5.78 -1.43
N THR A 9 -5.55 6.12 -0.19
CA THR A 9 -4.84 7.36 0.07
C THR A 9 -3.36 7.19 -0.23
N HIS A 10 -2.67 8.33 -0.28
CA HIS A 10 -1.22 8.32 -0.43
C HIS A 10 -0.57 7.50 0.69
N ASP A 11 -1.10 7.64 1.91
CA ASP A 11 -0.58 6.88 3.04
C ASP A 11 -0.87 5.39 2.93
N ASP A 12 -1.99 5.03 2.32
CA ASP A 12 -2.29 3.63 2.08
C ASP A 12 -1.26 3.00 1.14
N LEU A 13 -0.89 3.72 0.09
CA LEU A 13 0.13 3.25 -0.83
C LEU A 13 1.47 3.12 -0.13
N ALA A 14 1.80 4.08 0.74
CA ALA A 14 3.02 4.01 1.52
C ALA A 14 3.03 2.77 2.41
N LEU A 15 1.89 2.48 3.04
CA LEU A 15 1.77 1.28 3.88
C LEU A 15 2.04 0.02 3.07
N LEU A 16 1.41 -0.09 1.90
CA LEU A 16 1.56 -1.29 1.09
C LEU A 16 3.00 -1.48 0.63
N LEU A 17 3.68 -0.40 0.26
CA LEU A 17 5.08 -0.49 -0.15
C LEU A 17 5.98 -0.83 1.03
N LEU A 18 5.70 -0.27 2.20
CA LEU A 18 6.46 -0.61 3.40
C LEU A 18 6.29 -2.08 3.76
N LEU A 19 5.06 -2.60 3.61
CA LEU A 19 4.81 -4.01 3.89
C LEU A 19 5.59 -4.91 2.94
N ALA A 20 5.68 -4.52 1.68
CA ALA A 20 6.43 -5.30 0.71
C ALA A 20 7.92 -5.32 1.06
N GLU A 21 8.41 -4.23 1.62
CA GLU A 21 9.81 -4.11 1.97
C GLU A 21 10.14 -4.74 3.31
N LYS A 22 9.38 -4.37 4.33
CA LYS A 22 9.67 -4.78 5.71
C LYS A 22 9.04 -6.10 6.09
N ARG A 23 7.99 -6.49 5.40
CA ARG A 23 7.28 -7.75 5.63
C ARG A 23 6.76 -7.89 7.05
N SER A 24 6.49 -6.77 7.69
CA SER A 24 6.00 -6.72 9.06
C SER A 24 4.98 -5.61 9.18
N LEU A 25 3.77 -5.98 9.62
CA LEU A 25 2.73 -4.99 9.81
C LEU A 25 3.09 -4.01 10.92
N THR A 26 3.64 -4.53 12.01
CA THR A 26 4.02 -3.70 13.14
C THR A 26 5.09 -2.68 12.76
N ARG A 27 6.14 -3.14 12.07
CA ARG A 27 7.21 -2.24 11.67
C ARG A 27 6.74 -1.20 10.67
N SER A 28 5.89 -1.62 9.74
CA SER A 28 5.37 -0.68 8.75
C SER A 28 4.51 0.37 9.40
N ALA A 29 3.66 -0.05 10.34
CA ALA A 29 2.82 0.90 11.08
C ALA A 29 3.67 1.89 11.86
N MET A 30 4.73 1.41 12.51
CA MET A 30 5.62 2.28 13.27
C MET A 30 6.26 3.35 12.37
N THR A 31 6.66 2.96 11.18
CA THR A 31 7.27 3.91 10.25
C THR A 31 6.30 5.04 9.90
N LEU A 32 5.01 4.71 9.83
CA LEU A 32 3.99 5.70 9.50
C LEU A 32 3.41 6.40 10.73
N ALA A 33 3.89 6.04 11.92
CA ALA A 33 3.33 6.53 13.18
C ALA A 33 1.86 6.16 13.31
N TRP A 34 1.48 5.00 12.81
CA TRP A 34 0.13 4.45 12.92
C TRP A 34 0.10 3.37 13.98
N SER A 35 -1.07 3.17 14.58
CA SER A 35 -1.26 1.99 15.41
C SER A 35 -1.33 0.76 14.51
N THR A 36 -1.00 -0.40 15.08
CA THR A 36 -1.10 -1.65 14.33
C THR A 36 -2.53 -1.94 13.88
N PRO A 37 -3.57 -1.71 14.73
CA PRO A 37 -4.94 -1.89 14.27
C PRO A 37 -5.31 -1.01 13.09
N LYS A 38 -4.82 0.24 13.06
CA LYS A 38 -5.10 1.11 11.93
C LYS A 38 -4.47 0.55 10.66
N ALA A 39 -3.21 0.12 10.76
CA ALA A 39 -2.52 -0.45 9.60
C ALA A 39 -3.24 -1.71 9.10
N SER A 40 -3.69 -2.56 10.03
CA SER A 40 -4.42 -3.76 9.67
C SER A 40 -5.72 -3.43 8.96
N HIS A 41 -6.44 -2.44 9.48
CA HIS A 41 -7.70 -2.01 8.87
C HIS A 41 -7.47 -1.48 7.45
N ARG A 42 -6.44 -0.67 7.26
CA ARG A 42 -6.18 -0.12 5.94
C ARG A 42 -5.70 -1.20 4.97
N LEU A 43 -4.95 -2.17 5.45
CA LEU A 43 -4.57 -3.31 4.60
C LEU A 43 -5.80 -4.08 4.15
N ASN A 44 -6.72 -4.34 5.07
CA ASN A 44 -7.93 -5.06 4.72
C ASN A 44 -8.77 -4.26 3.73
N HIS A 45 -8.79 -2.95 3.87
CA HIS A 45 -9.50 -2.08 2.93
C HIS A 45 -8.90 -2.22 1.53
N ALA A 46 -7.57 -2.22 1.44
CA ALA A 46 -6.89 -2.37 0.15
C ALA A 46 -7.17 -3.74 -0.45
N ARG A 47 -7.19 -4.78 0.38
CA ARG A 47 -7.51 -6.13 -0.10
C ARG A 47 -8.89 -6.17 -0.75
N ALA A 48 -9.85 -5.53 -0.11
CA ALA A 48 -11.21 -5.51 -0.64
C ALA A 48 -11.29 -4.74 -1.95
N LEU A 49 -10.61 -3.61 -2.03
CA LEU A 49 -10.64 -2.78 -3.23
C LEU A 49 -9.99 -3.46 -4.43
N ILE A 50 -8.84 -4.08 -4.20
CA ILE A 50 -8.07 -4.68 -5.28
C ILE A 50 -8.57 -6.09 -5.61
N GLY A 51 -9.22 -6.73 -4.65
CA GLY A 51 -9.72 -8.08 -4.86
C GLY A 51 -8.64 -9.13 -4.78
N ASP A 52 -7.65 -8.90 -3.93
CA ASP A 52 -6.54 -9.82 -3.75
C ASP A 52 -6.07 -9.72 -2.31
N GLU A 53 -5.45 -10.78 -1.80
CA GLU A 53 -4.95 -10.75 -0.43
C GLU A 53 -3.75 -9.82 -0.28
N LEU A 54 -3.02 -9.59 -1.34
CA LEU A 54 -1.86 -8.72 -1.41
C LEU A 54 -0.69 -9.23 -0.57
N PHE A 55 -0.93 -9.70 0.62
CA PHE A 55 0.10 -10.26 1.51
C PHE A 55 -0.46 -11.47 2.21
N VAL A 56 0.34 -12.51 2.29
CA VAL A 56 -0.02 -13.73 3.01
C VAL A 56 1.03 -13.99 4.07
N ARG A 57 0.59 -14.60 5.17
CA ARG A 57 1.50 -14.87 6.27
C ARG A 57 2.34 -16.09 5.97
N SER A 58 3.64 -15.96 6.22
CA SER A 58 4.59 -17.06 6.10
C SER A 58 5.50 -16.98 7.32
N GLY A 59 5.30 -17.89 8.26
CA GLY A 59 5.99 -17.80 9.54
C GLY A 59 5.61 -16.50 10.24
N ASN A 60 6.60 -15.70 10.59
CA ASN A 60 6.37 -14.43 11.24
C ASN A 60 6.35 -13.26 10.28
N SER A 61 6.38 -13.56 8.98
CA SER A 61 6.47 -12.51 7.97
C SER A 61 5.23 -12.45 7.11
N LEU A 62 5.00 -11.28 6.52
CA LEU A 62 4.01 -11.09 5.48
C LEU A 62 4.73 -11.10 4.16
N VAL A 63 4.28 -11.95 3.24
CA VAL A 63 4.91 -12.09 1.93
C VAL A 63 3.97 -11.57 0.86
N PRO A 64 4.44 -10.72 -0.07
CA PRO A 64 3.56 -10.21 -1.10
C PRO A 64 3.13 -11.30 -2.07
N THR A 65 1.87 -11.21 -2.50
CA THR A 65 1.37 -12.09 -3.56
C THR A 65 1.94 -11.63 -4.89
N LYS A 66 1.76 -12.46 -5.91
CA LYS A 66 2.19 -12.08 -7.26
C LYS A 66 1.48 -10.80 -7.71
N ARG A 67 0.20 -10.66 -7.36
CA ARG A 67 -0.54 -9.45 -7.70
C ARG A 67 0.08 -8.23 -7.06
N MET A 68 0.41 -8.33 -5.77
CA MET A 68 1.05 -7.21 -5.09
C MET A 68 2.38 -6.87 -5.72
N GLU A 69 3.18 -7.89 -6.03
CA GLU A 69 4.47 -7.65 -6.67
C GLU A 69 4.31 -6.92 -7.99
N ALA A 70 3.28 -7.30 -8.75
CA ALA A 70 3.04 -6.65 -10.04
C ALA A 70 2.61 -5.19 -9.88
N LEU A 71 1.97 -4.87 -8.75
CA LEU A 71 1.49 -3.51 -8.51
C LEU A 71 2.55 -2.58 -7.93
N VAL A 72 3.65 -3.13 -7.42
CA VAL A 72 4.67 -2.32 -6.76
C VAL A 72 5.19 -1.18 -7.64
N PRO A 73 5.57 -1.41 -8.91
CA PRO A 73 6.06 -0.29 -9.72
C PRO A 73 5.04 0.82 -9.89
N THR A 74 3.79 0.46 -10.08
CA THR A 74 2.73 1.47 -10.24
C THR A 74 2.54 2.26 -8.97
N MET A 75 2.52 1.58 -7.83
CA MET A 75 2.35 2.25 -6.55
C MET A 75 3.54 3.15 -6.23
N ARG A 76 4.74 2.68 -6.54
CA ARG A 76 5.94 3.47 -6.29
C ARG A 76 5.92 4.74 -7.12
N ARG A 77 5.54 4.64 -8.39
CA ARG A 77 5.45 5.83 -9.23
C ARG A 77 4.42 6.82 -8.70
N ALA A 78 3.29 6.30 -8.22
CA ALA A 78 2.26 7.17 -7.68
C ALA A 78 2.74 7.90 -6.44
N LEU A 79 3.53 7.24 -5.60
CA LEU A 79 4.05 7.86 -4.39
C LEU A 79 5.15 8.85 -4.69
N GLU A 80 5.99 8.57 -5.67
CA GLU A 80 7.14 9.39 -5.98
C GLU A 80 6.80 10.61 -6.81
N ALA A 81 5.62 10.64 -7.40
CA ALA A 81 5.22 11.78 -8.21
C ALA A 81 5.04 13.00 -7.32
N PRO A 82 5.72 14.12 -7.63
CA PRO A 82 5.54 15.33 -6.84
C PRO A 82 4.12 15.84 -6.92
N ALA A 83 3.66 16.45 -5.82
CA ALA A 83 2.32 17.01 -5.80
C ALA A 83 2.12 18.04 -6.90
N GLY A 84 3.17 18.79 -7.21
CA GLY A 84 3.08 19.80 -8.27
C GLY A 84 2.80 19.21 -9.64
N ILE A 85 3.30 18.01 -9.88
CA ILE A 85 3.06 17.37 -11.17
C ILE A 85 1.59 17.01 -11.30
N PHE A 86 0.98 16.54 -10.22
CA PHE A 86 -0.44 16.25 -10.25
C PHE A 86 -1.25 17.52 -10.47
N ALA A 87 -0.88 18.57 -9.77
CA ALA A 87 -1.59 19.84 -9.91
C ALA A 87 -1.47 20.37 -11.34
N ASP A 88 -0.27 20.26 -11.91
CA ASP A 88 -0.03 20.75 -13.26
C ASP A 88 -0.79 19.95 -14.30
N ALA A 89 -1.06 18.69 -13.98
CA ALA A 89 -1.80 17.84 -14.91
C ALA A 89 -3.31 18.01 -14.75
N GLY A 90 -3.73 18.95 -13.92
CA GLY A 90 -5.15 19.22 -13.78
C GLY A 90 -5.84 18.41 -12.72
N PHE A 91 -5.10 17.83 -11.86
CA PHE A 91 -5.68 17.01 -10.79
C PHE A 91 -6.26 17.86 -9.70
#